data_18aa788dee7c268bebd10f451a4a045e
#
_entry.id   18aa788dee7c268bebd10f451a4a045e
#
_cell.length_a   1.000
_cell.length_b   1.000
_cell.length_c   1.000
_cell.angle_alpha   90.00
_cell.angle_beta   90.00
_cell.angle_gamma   90.00
#
_symmetry.space_group_name_H-M   'P 1'
#
loop_
_entity.id
_entity.type
_entity.pdbx_description
1 polymer ?
#
loop_
_entity_poly.entity_id
_entity_poly.type
_entity_poly.pdbx_seq_one_letter_code
_entity_poly.pdbx_strand_id
1 'polypeptide(L)'
;DRGEDVPALQRFLRDVAPRVHGADPAHLRHAGVRKESSGYGLAAWRDSDDAIDLIIGSEGSLAFIVGVEVRLTALPGGTASCLAGFADLEAAAATAVQLAAHGASAVELLDRSFLDIAASEGDAFPLPSGLEAVLMVEAESRDEETARSLARELAARCGGLAAPNWFGCFDRCHSRATPTRHDANGTPLTGPRAR
;
A
#
# COMPACT_ATOMS: atom_id res chain seq x y z
N ASP A 1 8.39 -22.58 -18.70
CA ASP A 1 9.63 -23.21 -18.19
C ASP A 1 9.50 -23.24 -16.67
N ARG A 2 9.26 -24.41 -16.09
CA ARG A 2 8.82 -24.52 -14.68
C ARG A 2 9.98 -24.59 -13.68
N GLY A 3 11.13 -24.05 -14.02
CA GLY A 3 12.28 -24.01 -13.09
C GLY A 3 12.91 -25.37 -12.74
N GLU A 4 12.56 -26.43 -13.46
CA GLU A 4 13.01 -27.80 -13.18
C GLU A 4 14.54 -27.94 -13.27
N ASP A 5 15.21 -27.05 -14.00
CA ASP A 5 16.66 -27.06 -14.20
C ASP A 5 17.44 -26.05 -13.33
N VAL A 6 16.79 -25.43 -12.30
CA VAL A 6 17.48 -24.48 -11.41
C VAL A 6 18.05 -25.21 -10.19
N PRO A 7 19.38 -25.42 -10.09
CA PRO A 7 19.97 -26.21 -9.00
C PRO A 7 19.67 -25.68 -7.60
N ALA A 8 19.49 -24.37 -7.45
CA ALA A 8 19.14 -23.76 -6.17
C ALA A 8 17.71 -24.12 -5.76
N LEU A 9 16.76 -24.08 -6.69
CA LEU A 9 15.37 -24.51 -6.45
C LEU A 9 15.30 -26.01 -6.12
N GLN A 10 16.04 -26.84 -6.83
CA GLN A 10 16.13 -28.27 -6.55
C GLN A 10 16.65 -28.57 -5.14
N ARG A 11 17.69 -27.85 -4.70
CA ARG A 11 18.16 -27.95 -3.30
C ARG A 11 17.12 -27.51 -2.31
N PHE A 12 16.43 -26.39 -2.56
CA PHE A 12 15.36 -25.89 -1.71
C PHE A 12 14.24 -26.93 -1.57
N LEU A 13 13.74 -27.46 -2.69
CA LEU A 13 12.66 -28.45 -2.69
C LEU A 13 13.04 -29.74 -1.96
N ARG A 14 14.30 -30.17 -2.06
CA ARG A 14 14.79 -31.37 -1.37
C ARG A 14 15.04 -31.17 0.12
N ASP A 15 15.67 -30.04 0.50
CA ASP A 15 16.26 -29.88 1.84
C ASP A 15 15.41 -28.97 2.75
N VAL A 16 14.62 -28.05 2.20
CA VAL A 16 13.86 -27.04 2.95
C VAL A 16 12.35 -27.30 2.88
N ALA A 17 11.82 -27.59 1.70
CA ALA A 17 10.39 -27.76 1.49
C ALA A 17 9.74 -28.77 2.45
N PRO A 18 10.31 -29.98 2.70
CA PRO A 18 9.71 -30.93 3.65
C PRO A 18 9.61 -30.38 5.08
N ARG A 19 10.54 -29.50 5.48
CA ARG A 19 10.53 -28.89 6.80
C ARG A 19 9.44 -27.82 6.92
N VAL A 20 9.21 -27.05 5.85
CA VAL A 20 8.13 -26.04 5.81
C VAL A 20 6.77 -26.71 5.78
N HIS A 21 6.58 -27.72 4.96
CA HIS A 21 5.32 -28.49 4.90
C HIS A 21 5.02 -29.22 6.21
N GLY A 22 6.04 -29.71 6.91
CA GLY A 22 5.91 -30.36 8.21
C GLY A 22 5.80 -29.41 9.40
N ALA A 23 6.00 -28.10 9.21
CA ALA A 23 5.91 -27.13 10.30
C ALA A 23 4.46 -26.89 10.72
N ASP A 24 4.26 -26.53 11.99
CA ASP A 24 2.96 -26.07 12.47
C ASP A 24 2.60 -24.74 11.77
N PRO A 25 1.41 -24.64 11.11
CA PRO A 25 0.95 -23.39 10.49
C PRO A 25 1.02 -22.16 11.40
N ALA A 26 0.82 -22.35 12.69
CA ALA A 26 0.90 -21.27 13.68
C ALA A 26 2.30 -20.64 13.78
N HIS A 27 3.35 -21.37 13.41
CA HIS A 27 4.72 -20.83 13.35
C HIS A 27 5.06 -20.12 12.05
N LEU A 28 4.22 -20.24 11.03
CA LEU A 28 4.42 -19.64 9.71
C LEU A 28 3.58 -18.37 9.51
N ARG A 29 2.64 -18.08 10.41
CA ARG A 29 1.74 -16.91 10.34
C ARG A 29 1.53 -16.32 11.73
N HIS A 30 1.42 -14.99 11.79
CA HIS A 30 1.01 -14.30 13.01
C HIS A 30 -0.51 -14.17 13.04
N ALA A 31 -1.13 -14.74 14.07
CA ALA A 31 -2.58 -14.67 14.24
C ALA A 31 -3.08 -13.21 14.32
N GLY A 32 -4.15 -12.90 13.59
CA GLY A 32 -4.75 -11.57 13.58
C GLY A 32 -4.07 -10.54 12.67
N VAL A 33 -2.94 -10.86 12.03
CA VAL A 33 -2.26 -9.99 11.08
C VAL A 33 -2.85 -10.20 9.68
N ARG A 34 -3.46 -9.17 9.10
CA ARG A 34 -4.07 -9.23 7.76
C ARG A 34 -3.04 -9.22 6.63
N LYS A 35 -1.99 -8.45 6.77
CA LYS A 35 -0.88 -8.36 5.82
C LYS A 35 0.40 -8.63 6.57
N GLU A 36 1.00 -9.76 6.31
CA GLU A 36 2.29 -10.14 6.86
C GLU A 36 3.36 -9.99 5.80
N SER A 37 4.39 -9.22 6.12
CA SER A 37 5.54 -8.98 5.24
C SER A 37 6.88 -9.12 5.99
N SER A 38 6.87 -9.78 7.15
CA SER A 38 8.08 -10.09 7.90
C SER A 38 8.65 -11.44 7.46
N GLY A 39 9.85 -11.43 6.94
CA GLY A 39 10.53 -12.63 6.43
C GLY A 39 10.00 -13.10 5.08
N TYR A 40 10.25 -14.37 4.76
CA TYR A 40 9.83 -14.97 3.50
C TYR A 40 8.39 -15.47 3.54
N GLY A 41 7.70 -15.45 2.39
CA GLY A 41 6.32 -15.91 2.26
C GLY A 41 6.13 -17.43 2.37
N LEU A 42 6.70 -18.05 3.40
CA LEU A 42 6.68 -19.51 3.59
C LEU A 42 5.26 -20.07 3.74
N ALA A 43 4.38 -19.32 4.40
CA ALA A 43 2.99 -19.73 4.55
C ALA A 43 2.23 -19.69 3.22
N ALA A 44 2.43 -18.63 2.43
CA ALA A 44 1.82 -18.51 1.11
C ALA A 44 2.31 -19.60 0.17
N TRP A 45 3.65 -19.79 0.12
CA TRP A 45 4.25 -20.87 -0.68
C TRP A 45 3.75 -22.26 -0.27
N ARG A 46 3.65 -22.54 1.02
CA ARG A 46 3.12 -23.82 1.53
C ARG A 46 1.71 -24.12 1.02
N ASP A 47 0.88 -23.07 0.91
CA ASP A 47 -0.51 -23.20 0.49
C ASP A 47 -0.65 -23.33 -1.05
N SER A 48 0.26 -22.71 -1.81
CA SER A 48 0.20 -22.63 -3.28
C SER A 48 1.15 -23.57 -4.01
N ASP A 49 2.25 -23.95 -3.38
CA ASP A 49 3.44 -24.58 -4.01
C ASP A 49 4.05 -23.75 -5.15
N ASP A 50 3.72 -22.42 -5.23
CA ASP A 50 4.25 -21.53 -6.24
C ASP A 50 5.49 -20.78 -5.71
N ALA A 51 6.63 -20.95 -6.39
CA ALA A 51 7.90 -20.29 -6.02
C ALA A 51 7.81 -18.75 -6.06
N ILE A 52 6.84 -18.19 -6.78
CA ILE A 52 6.59 -16.74 -6.81
C ILE A 52 6.26 -16.23 -5.41
N ASP A 53 5.50 -16.99 -4.61
CA ASP A 53 5.15 -16.60 -3.25
C ASP A 53 6.35 -16.51 -2.30
N LEU A 54 7.42 -17.27 -2.56
CA LEU A 54 8.69 -17.14 -1.84
C LEU A 54 9.49 -15.90 -2.26
N ILE A 55 9.41 -15.55 -3.55
CA ILE A 55 10.18 -14.44 -4.13
C ILE A 55 9.53 -13.11 -3.77
N ILE A 56 8.19 -13.05 -3.70
CA ILE A 56 7.46 -11.87 -3.25
C ILE A 56 7.85 -11.54 -1.79
N GLY A 57 8.33 -10.32 -1.58
CA GLY A 57 8.78 -9.85 -0.27
C GLY A 57 10.20 -10.33 0.13
N SER A 58 10.93 -11.00 -0.75
CA SER A 58 12.31 -11.46 -0.46
C SER A 58 13.37 -10.35 -0.51
N GLU A 59 13.01 -9.16 -0.97
CA GLU A 59 13.89 -7.98 -1.05
C GLU A 59 15.23 -8.25 -1.77
N GLY A 60 15.19 -9.10 -2.81
CA GLY A 60 16.36 -9.48 -3.58
C GLY A 60 17.29 -10.50 -2.92
N SER A 61 16.97 -11.03 -1.74
CA SER A 61 17.84 -11.97 -1.01
C SER A 61 17.79 -13.40 -1.56
N LEU A 62 16.74 -13.78 -2.27
CA LEU A 62 16.57 -15.14 -2.80
C LEU A 62 16.90 -15.27 -4.29
N ALA A 63 16.71 -14.22 -5.07
CA ALA A 63 16.89 -14.25 -6.52
C ALA A 63 17.24 -12.89 -7.09
N PHE A 64 17.94 -12.88 -8.24
CA PHE A 64 18.11 -11.70 -9.06
C PHE A 64 17.00 -11.66 -10.12
N ILE A 65 16.06 -10.73 -9.99
CA ILE A 65 14.88 -10.62 -10.85
C ILE A 65 15.27 -9.82 -12.10
N VAL A 66 15.20 -10.43 -13.27
CA VAL A 66 15.53 -9.82 -14.58
C VAL A 66 14.31 -9.43 -15.40
N GLY A 67 13.13 -9.90 -15.03
CA GLY A 67 11.87 -9.58 -15.69
C GLY A 67 10.69 -10.01 -14.84
N VAL A 68 9.57 -9.29 -14.98
CA VAL A 68 8.32 -9.53 -14.25
C VAL A 68 7.16 -9.41 -15.20
N GLU A 69 6.24 -10.37 -15.15
CA GLU A 69 4.92 -10.28 -15.76
C GLU A 69 3.89 -9.97 -14.67
N VAL A 70 3.11 -8.90 -14.85
CA VAL A 70 2.11 -8.47 -13.87
C VAL A 70 0.73 -8.37 -14.50
N ARG A 71 -0.29 -8.75 -13.74
CA ARG A 71 -1.68 -8.51 -14.13
C ARG A 71 -1.99 -7.04 -13.89
N LEU A 72 -2.49 -6.36 -14.91
CA LEU A 72 -2.90 -4.96 -14.82
C LEU A 72 -4.37 -4.86 -14.37
N THR A 73 -4.64 -3.84 -13.56
CA THR A 73 -6.00 -3.43 -13.20
C THR A 73 -6.30 -2.09 -13.88
N ALA A 74 -7.56 -1.86 -14.25
CA ALA A 74 -7.97 -0.56 -14.76
C ALA A 74 -7.75 0.52 -13.70
N LEU A 75 -7.26 1.69 -14.14
CA LEU A 75 -7.16 2.84 -13.25
C LEU A 75 -8.57 3.31 -12.87
N PRO A 76 -8.77 3.80 -11.63
CA PRO A 76 -10.03 4.41 -11.23
C PRO A 76 -10.34 5.61 -12.13
N GLY A 77 -11.62 5.86 -12.40
CA GLY A 77 -12.06 7.02 -13.18
C GLY A 77 -11.97 8.33 -12.41
N GLY A 78 -11.99 8.27 -11.08
CA GLY A 78 -11.80 9.39 -10.17
C GLY A 78 -11.20 8.97 -8.84
N THR A 79 -10.41 9.85 -8.25
CA THR A 79 -9.80 9.69 -6.94
C THR A 79 -9.95 10.98 -6.15
N ALA A 80 -10.33 10.89 -4.89
CA ALA A 80 -10.39 12.03 -3.98
C ALA A 80 -9.81 11.63 -2.63
N SER A 81 -9.17 12.58 -1.95
CA SER A 81 -8.53 12.33 -0.66
C SER A 81 -8.99 13.33 0.39
N CYS A 82 -9.01 12.92 1.64
CA CYS A 82 -9.19 13.81 2.77
C CYS A 82 -8.15 13.53 3.86
N LEU A 83 -7.89 14.55 4.69
CA LEU A 83 -7.05 14.46 5.87
C LEU A 83 -7.89 14.70 7.11
N ALA A 84 -7.67 13.89 8.14
CA ALA A 84 -8.29 14.07 9.45
C ALA A 84 -7.23 14.03 10.55
N GLY A 85 -7.17 15.08 11.38
CA GLY A 85 -6.23 15.19 12.47
C GLY A 85 -6.81 14.72 13.79
N PHE A 86 -6.03 14.02 14.59
CA PHE A 86 -6.41 13.45 15.87
C PHE A 86 -5.43 13.87 16.97
N ALA A 87 -5.95 14.21 18.13
CA ALA A 87 -5.15 14.45 19.33
C ALA A 87 -4.78 13.16 20.07
N ASP A 88 -5.24 12.01 19.59
CA ASP A 88 -5.05 10.69 20.18
C ASP A 88 -4.80 9.64 19.07
N LEU A 89 -3.68 8.95 19.20
CA LEU A 89 -3.26 7.91 18.24
C LEU A 89 -4.21 6.69 18.25
N GLU A 90 -4.73 6.30 19.42
CA GLU A 90 -5.65 5.16 19.53
C GLU A 90 -6.97 5.45 18.84
N ALA A 91 -7.51 6.66 19.00
CA ALA A 91 -8.70 7.12 18.30
C ALA A 91 -8.48 7.15 16.77
N ALA A 92 -7.33 7.60 16.30
CA ALA A 92 -6.97 7.55 14.89
C ALA A 92 -6.94 6.10 14.35
N ALA A 93 -6.29 5.19 15.06
CA ALA A 93 -6.20 3.79 14.66
C ALA A 93 -7.58 3.10 14.62
N ALA A 94 -8.42 3.32 15.62
CA ALA A 94 -9.78 2.80 15.65
C ALA A 94 -10.62 3.33 14.49
N THR A 95 -10.48 4.63 14.17
CA THR A 95 -11.16 5.27 13.04
C THR A 95 -10.68 4.67 11.71
N ALA A 96 -9.37 4.45 11.53
CA ALA A 96 -8.82 3.87 10.31
C ALA A 96 -9.44 2.50 9.98
N VAL A 97 -9.62 1.65 11.00
CA VAL A 97 -10.27 0.34 10.84
C VAL A 97 -11.72 0.49 10.34
N GLN A 98 -12.46 1.47 10.87
CA GLN A 98 -13.83 1.74 10.45
C GLN A 98 -13.91 2.26 9.02
N LEU A 99 -13.02 3.18 8.64
CA LEU A 99 -12.99 3.74 7.29
C LEU A 99 -12.69 2.69 6.23
N ALA A 100 -11.75 1.78 6.51
CA ALA A 100 -11.46 0.65 5.63
C ALA A 100 -12.69 -0.25 5.39
N ALA A 101 -13.54 -0.42 6.40
CA ALA A 101 -14.80 -1.19 6.28
C ALA A 101 -15.90 -0.44 5.51
N HIS A 102 -15.76 0.90 5.33
CA HIS A 102 -16.76 1.74 4.68
C HIS A 102 -16.35 2.21 3.27
N GLY A 103 -15.40 1.52 2.65
CA GLY A 103 -15.09 1.74 1.24
C GLY A 103 -13.96 2.72 0.96
N ALA A 104 -13.16 3.09 1.97
CA ALA A 104 -11.89 3.76 1.70
C ALA A 104 -10.99 2.84 0.87
N SER A 105 -10.42 3.34 -0.22
CA SER A 105 -9.47 2.61 -1.05
C SER A 105 -8.10 2.52 -0.39
N ALA A 106 -7.70 3.56 0.33
CA ALA A 106 -6.52 3.58 1.18
C ALA A 106 -6.78 4.39 2.46
N VAL A 107 -6.16 3.97 3.55
CA VAL A 107 -6.12 4.72 4.81
C VAL A 107 -4.69 4.63 5.35
N GLU A 108 -4.00 5.76 5.35
CA GLU A 108 -2.64 5.88 5.87
C GLU A 108 -2.66 6.63 7.19
N LEU A 109 -2.00 6.08 8.21
CA LEU A 109 -1.85 6.70 9.51
C LEU A 109 -0.44 7.27 9.64
N LEU A 110 -0.35 8.56 9.88
CA LEU A 110 0.88 9.31 10.12
C LEU A 110 0.90 9.70 11.59
N ASP A 111 1.81 9.13 12.36
CA ASP A 111 1.94 9.44 13.79
C ASP A 111 2.77 10.70 14.05
N ARG A 112 2.84 11.11 15.32
CA ARG A 112 3.58 12.33 15.73
C ARG A 112 5.05 12.27 15.28
N SER A 113 5.70 11.11 15.37
CA SER A 113 7.11 10.96 15.00
C SER A 113 7.32 11.24 13.52
N PHE A 114 6.44 10.70 12.66
CA PHE A 114 6.47 10.98 11.22
C PHE A 114 6.21 12.45 10.93
N LEU A 115 5.21 13.04 11.59
CA LEU A 115 4.86 14.46 11.41
C LEU A 115 6.02 15.40 11.80
N ASP A 116 6.76 15.09 12.86
CA ASP A 116 7.92 15.86 13.29
C ASP A 116 9.08 15.76 12.30
N ILE A 117 9.34 14.56 11.75
CA ILE A 117 10.34 14.35 10.70
C ILE A 117 9.96 15.17 9.45
N ALA A 118 8.73 15.04 8.97
CA ALA A 118 8.25 15.78 7.81
C ALA A 118 8.35 17.29 8.01
N ALA A 119 8.05 17.80 9.21
CA ALA A 119 8.19 19.21 9.54
C ALA A 119 9.64 19.69 9.51
N SER A 120 10.61 18.85 9.83
CA SER A 120 12.05 19.18 9.82
C SER A 120 12.63 19.35 8.42
N GLU A 121 12.03 18.72 7.41
CA GLU A 121 12.48 18.78 6.00
C GLU A 121 12.10 20.08 5.27
N GLY A 122 11.33 20.97 5.92
CA GLY A 122 11.04 22.32 5.42
C GLY A 122 9.87 22.46 4.46
N ASP A 123 9.34 21.37 3.93
CA ASP A 123 8.16 21.33 3.04
C ASP A 123 6.87 20.93 3.78
N ALA A 124 6.86 21.09 5.09
CA ALA A 124 5.78 20.65 5.94
C ALA A 124 4.47 21.38 5.63
N PHE A 125 3.44 20.61 5.35
CA PHE A 125 2.08 21.11 5.34
C PHE A 125 1.75 21.68 6.74
N PRO A 126 1.18 22.92 6.83
CA PRO A 126 0.92 23.55 8.11
C PRO A 126 -0.18 22.77 8.86
N LEU A 127 0.23 21.89 9.73
CA LEU A 127 -0.68 21.14 10.60
C LEU A 127 -0.97 21.94 11.87
N PRO A 128 -2.22 21.90 12.38
CA PRO A 128 -2.54 22.46 13.67
C PRO A 128 -1.68 21.86 14.80
N SER A 129 -1.41 22.67 15.81
CA SER A 129 -0.71 22.19 17.02
C SER A 129 -1.58 21.19 17.81
N GLY A 130 -0.93 20.26 18.50
CA GLY A 130 -1.60 19.29 19.38
C GLY A 130 -2.18 18.09 18.65
N LEU A 131 -1.77 17.82 17.41
CA LEU A 131 -2.08 16.56 16.73
C LEU A 131 -1.06 15.49 17.11
N GLU A 132 -1.56 14.32 17.48
CA GLU A 132 -0.75 13.11 17.72
C GLU A 132 -0.77 12.18 16.49
N ALA A 133 -1.78 12.30 15.64
CA ALA A 133 -1.86 11.54 14.40
C ALA A 133 -2.68 12.27 13.33
N VAL A 134 -2.40 11.93 12.07
CA VAL A 134 -3.20 12.30 10.91
C VAL A 134 -3.57 11.05 10.14
N LEU A 135 -4.82 10.92 9.75
CA LEU A 135 -5.25 9.94 8.75
C LEU A 135 -5.32 10.63 7.38
N MET A 136 -4.64 10.04 6.41
CA MET A 136 -4.85 10.33 5.00
C MET A 136 -5.75 9.24 4.43
N VAL A 137 -6.93 9.64 3.96
CA VAL A 137 -7.97 8.73 3.49
C VAL A 137 -8.20 8.96 2.02
N GLU A 138 -8.17 7.91 1.24
CA GLU A 138 -8.41 7.97 -0.20
C GLU A 138 -9.68 7.21 -0.58
N ALA A 139 -10.42 7.78 -1.51
CA ALA A 139 -11.61 7.21 -2.13
C ALA A 139 -11.41 7.13 -3.64
N GLU A 140 -11.56 5.94 -4.20
CA GLU A 140 -11.54 5.68 -5.63
C GLU A 140 -12.95 5.35 -6.14
N SER A 141 -13.29 5.80 -7.34
CA SER A 141 -14.56 5.48 -7.97
C SER A 141 -14.49 5.49 -9.50
N ARG A 142 -15.62 5.20 -10.15
CA ARG A 142 -15.77 5.23 -11.61
C ARG A 142 -15.61 6.64 -12.23
N ASP A 143 -15.84 7.69 -11.45
CA ASP A 143 -15.75 9.09 -11.85
C ASP A 143 -15.37 9.96 -10.64
N GLU A 144 -14.90 11.21 -10.92
CA GLU A 144 -14.45 12.15 -9.91
C GLU A 144 -15.54 12.60 -8.94
N GLU A 145 -16.77 12.79 -9.44
CA GLU A 145 -17.87 13.27 -8.62
C GLU A 145 -18.25 12.24 -7.55
N THR A 146 -18.32 10.97 -7.97
CA THR A 146 -18.59 9.86 -7.06
C THR A 146 -17.45 9.68 -6.05
N ALA A 147 -16.19 9.80 -6.48
CA ALA A 147 -15.03 9.73 -5.59
C ALA A 147 -15.04 10.86 -4.54
N ARG A 148 -15.35 12.10 -4.95
CA ARG A 148 -15.50 13.25 -4.05
C ARG A 148 -16.66 13.07 -3.06
N SER A 149 -17.77 12.52 -3.52
CA SER A 149 -18.92 12.23 -2.64
C SER A 149 -18.54 11.22 -1.56
N LEU A 150 -17.90 10.13 -1.96
CA LEU A 150 -17.41 9.10 -1.04
C LEU A 150 -16.37 9.67 -0.06
N ALA A 151 -15.42 10.48 -0.54
CA ALA A 151 -14.43 11.12 0.33
C ALA A 151 -15.09 12.01 1.39
N ARG A 152 -16.14 12.76 1.05
CA ARG A 152 -16.92 13.57 2.02
C ARG A 152 -17.66 12.70 3.04
N GLU A 153 -18.21 11.56 2.61
CA GLU A 153 -18.85 10.62 3.54
C GLU A 153 -17.85 10.01 4.52
N LEU A 154 -16.69 9.58 4.03
CA LEU A 154 -15.59 9.07 4.86
C LEU A 154 -15.11 10.14 5.84
N ALA A 155 -14.99 11.34 5.36
CA ALA A 155 -14.67 12.53 6.13
C ALA A 155 -15.66 12.79 7.28
N ALA A 156 -16.94 12.78 6.99
CA ALA A 156 -17.99 12.95 8.00
C ALA A 156 -17.93 11.85 9.08
N ARG A 157 -17.53 10.64 8.70
CA ARG A 157 -17.32 9.53 9.64
C ARG A 157 -16.14 9.78 10.58
N CYS A 158 -15.07 10.39 10.13
CA CYS A 158 -13.96 10.78 11.01
C CYS A 158 -14.46 11.66 12.15
N GLY A 159 -15.29 12.68 11.87
CA GLY A 159 -15.89 13.55 12.89
C GLY A 159 -16.89 12.87 13.81
N GLY A 160 -17.58 11.81 13.34
CA GLY A 160 -18.54 11.04 14.13
C GLY A 160 -17.92 9.94 14.99
N LEU A 161 -16.73 9.45 14.63
CA LEU A 161 -16.04 8.36 15.33
C LEU A 161 -15.01 8.87 16.35
N ALA A 162 -14.37 9.97 16.06
CA ALA A 162 -13.46 10.66 16.95
C ALA A 162 -13.56 12.16 16.62
N ALA A 163 -13.45 13.04 17.60
CA ALA A 163 -13.47 14.48 17.33
C ALA A 163 -12.13 14.88 16.67
N PRO A 164 -12.02 14.94 15.34
CA PRO A 164 -10.79 15.38 14.70
C PRO A 164 -10.58 16.85 15.03
N ASN A 165 -9.38 17.19 15.48
CA ASN A 165 -9.03 18.59 15.77
C ASN A 165 -8.86 19.41 14.50
N TRP A 166 -8.71 18.72 13.36
CA TRP A 166 -8.53 19.35 12.07
C TRP A 166 -9.01 18.44 10.94
N PHE A 167 -9.58 19.03 9.92
CA PHE A 167 -10.13 18.36 8.77
C PHE A 167 -9.88 19.16 7.49
N GLY A 168 -9.38 18.50 6.47
CA GLY A 168 -9.22 19.09 5.14
C GLY A 168 -9.51 18.06 4.06
N CYS A 169 -10.34 18.44 3.08
CA CYS A 169 -10.58 17.65 1.89
C CYS A 169 -9.73 18.23 0.75
N PHE A 170 -8.92 17.39 0.12
CA PHE A 170 -8.06 17.78 -0.99
C PHE A 170 -8.53 17.08 -2.25
N ASP A 171 -8.89 17.86 -3.24
CA ASP A 171 -9.03 17.36 -4.60
C ASP A 171 -7.62 17.13 -5.15
N ARG A 172 -7.14 15.89 -5.14
CA ARG A 172 -5.99 15.55 -5.95
C ARG A 172 -6.48 15.47 -7.39
N CYS A 173 -6.58 16.63 -8.02
CA CYS A 173 -6.69 16.70 -9.46
C CYS A 173 -5.41 16.08 -10.01
N HIS A 174 -5.42 14.79 -10.32
CA HIS A 174 -4.46 14.24 -11.25
C HIS A 174 -4.80 14.86 -12.60
N SER A 175 -4.31 16.10 -12.83
CA SER A 175 -4.03 16.47 -14.19
C SER A 175 -3.19 15.31 -14.71
N ARG A 176 -3.71 14.60 -15.69
CA ARG A 176 -2.96 13.60 -16.44
C ARG A 176 -1.83 14.35 -17.16
N ALA A 177 -0.81 14.74 -16.41
CA ALA A 177 0.48 14.97 -16.97
C ALA A 177 0.88 13.60 -17.52
N THR A 178 0.68 13.41 -18.80
CA THR A 178 1.19 12.25 -19.53
C THR A 178 2.65 12.17 -19.13
N PRO A 179 3.11 11.07 -18.48
CA PRO A 179 4.50 10.99 -18.09
C PRO A 179 5.30 11.12 -19.38
N THR A 180 6.06 12.20 -19.48
CA THR A 180 6.95 12.41 -20.61
C THR A 180 7.99 11.31 -20.54
N ARG A 181 7.95 10.37 -21.49
CA ARG A 181 8.97 9.33 -21.59
C ARG A 181 10.27 10.02 -21.98
N HIS A 182 11.31 9.76 -21.22
CA HIS A 182 12.66 10.21 -21.54
C HIS A 182 13.49 9.01 -22.02
N ASP A 183 14.39 9.24 -22.97
CA ASP A 183 15.41 8.27 -23.33
C ASP A 183 16.49 8.16 -22.23
N ALA A 184 17.47 7.29 -22.43
CA ALA A 184 18.58 7.09 -21.50
C ALA A 184 19.44 8.36 -21.27
N ASN A 185 19.25 9.40 -22.10
CA ASN A 185 19.97 10.69 -22.02
C ASN A 185 19.08 11.82 -21.48
N GLY A 186 17.83 11.50 -21.02
CA GLY A 186 16.91 12.49 -20.47
C GLY A 186 16.16 13.31 -21.51
N THR A 187 16.16 12.92 -22.80
CA THR A 187 15.44 13.63 -23.88
C THR A 187 13.97 13.17 -23.95
N PRO A 188 12.99 14.09 -24.00
CA PRO A 188 11.58 13.74 -24.12
C PRO A 188 11.29 12.95 -25.40
N LEU A 189 10.72 11.77 -25.28
CA LEU A 189 10.27 10.97 -26.43
C LEU A 189 8.89 11.44 -26.89
N THR A 190 8.80 12.07 -28.04
CA THR A 190 7.56 12.45 -28.71
C THR A 190 7.18 11.37 -29.74
N GLY A 191 6.16 10.56 -29.43
CA GLY A 191 5.64 9.55 -30.38
C GLY A 191 4.35 8.89 -29.87
N PRO A 192 3.52 8.35 -30.79
CA PRO A 192 2.26 7.71 -30.40
C PRO A 192 2.52 6.43 -29.59
N ARG A 193 1.67 6.18 -28.60
CA ARG A 193 1.66 4.92 -27.85
C ARG A 193 1.39 3.77 -28.80
N ALA A 194 2.27 2.77 -28.87
CA ALA A 194 1.93 1.48 -29.44
C ALA A 194 0.75 0.90 -28.63
N ARG A 195 -0.25 0.43 -29.37
CA ARG A 195 -1.44 -0.23 -28.82
C ARG A 195 -1.08 -1.61 -28.27
#